data_6d444e9c49849353c2b473d11a25a392
#
_entry.id   6d444e9c49849353c2b473d11a25a392
#
_cell.length_a   1.000
_cell.length_b   1.000
_cell.length_c   1.000
_cell.angle_alpha   90.00
_cell.angle_beta   90.00
_cell.angle_gamma   90.00
#
_symmetry.space_group_name_H-M   'P 1'
#
loop_
_entity.id
_entity.type
_entity.pdbx_description
1 polymer ?
#
loop_
_entity_poly.entity_id
_entity_poly.type
_entity_poly.pdbx_seq_one_letter_code
_entity_poly.pdbx_strand_id
1 'polypeptide(L)'
;MRRISKKLIPLKIVLFFVFNVFSSPSNSQNLDFKILKSINHAYTPTGGIVFKTITNSINPISLGLPVGLFIGGKVSKNKEMVWNSFEIASATAINGVFTSGLKLSIHRERPFVTYQDDITKYSVAGSYSFPSGHTSMAFSTATSVSLLYPKWYIIVPAYLWAGSVGYSRMYLGVHYPTDVLAGALLGTGTSIGTHYLFNYIKKKRTANEKVML
;
A
#
# COMPACT_ATOMS: atom_id res chain seq x y z
N MET A 1 -15.81 -33.79 -12.51
CA MET A 1 -15.18 -32.63 -11.82
C MET A 1 -13.99 -32.14 -12.63
N ARG A 2 -14.11 -31.01 -13.35
CA ARG A 2 -13.03 -30.44 -14.15
C ARG A 2 -12.05 -29.69 -13.20
N ARG A 3 -10.79 -30.13 -13.11
CA ARG A 3 -9.71 -29.39 -12.46
C ARG A 3 -9.44 -28.10 -13.26
N ILE A 4 -9.82 -26.96 -12.71
CA ILE A 4 -9.40 -25.66 -13.22
C ILE A 4 -7.90 -25.51 -12.92
N SER A 5 -7.08 -25.70 -13.94
CA SER A 5 -5.65 -25.40 -13.89
C SER A 5 -5.48 -23.89 -13.67
N LYS A 6 -5.12 -23.48 -12.47
CA LYS A 6 -4.72 -22.10 -12.19
C LYS A 6 -3.38 -21.84 -12.91
N LYS A 7 -3.44 -21.37 -14.16
CA LYS A 7 -2.26 -20.84 -14.87
C LYS A 7 -1.79 -19.61 -14.11
N LEU A 8 -0.70 -19.75 -13.34
CA LEU A 8 0.04 -18.63 -12.80
C LEU A 8 0.49 -17.75 -13.96
N ILE A 9 0.11 -16.49 -13.96
CA ILE A 9 0.65 -15.50 -14.89
C ILE A 9 2.16 -15.50 -14.67
N PRO A 10 3.00 -15.77 -15.67
CA PRO A 10 4.42 -15.84 -15.47
C PRO A 10 4.96 -14.49 -15.00
N LEU A 11 5.76 -14.50 -13.94
CA LEU A 11 6.39 -13.31 -13.33
C LEU A 11 7.02 -12.37 -14.38
N LYS A 12 7.49 -12.93 -15.50
CA LYS A 12 8.03 -12.20 -16.65
C LYS A 12 7.00 -11.24 -17.28
N ILE A 13 5.71 -11.60 -17.32
CA ILE A 13 4.66 -10.72 -17.87
C ILE A 13 4.40 -9.56 -16.92
N VAL A 14 4.38 -9.80 -15.63
CA VAL A 14 4.21 -8.75 -14.62
C VAL A 14 5.41 -7.79 -14.66
N LEU A 15 6.63 -8.31 -14.73
CA LEU A 15 7.86 -7.52 -14.87
C LEU A 15 7.91 -6.74 -16.18
N PHE A 16 7.45 -7.33 -17.30
CA PHE A 16 7.36 -6.66 -18.59
C PHE A 16 6.38 -5.49 -18.57
N PHE A 17 5.20 -5.65 -17.97
CA PHE A 17 4.25 -4.56 -17.81
C PHE A 17 4.77 -3.46 -16.88
N VAL A 18 5.39 -3.82 -15.76
CA VAL A 18 6.03 -2.87 -14.84
C VAL A 18 7.13 -2.08 -15.57
N PHE A 19 7.98 -2.74 -16.35
CA PHE A 19 9.06 -2.09 -17.10
C PHE A 19 8.55 -1.14 -18.18
N ASN A 20 7.49 -1.50 -18.93
CA ASN A 20 6.94 -0.65 -19.99
C ASN A 20 6.20 0.59 -19.48
N VAL A 21 5.62 0.56 -18.28
CA VAL A 21 5.03 1.75 -17.64
C VAL A 21 6.09 2.83 -17.36
N PHE A 22 7.36 2.44 -17.20
CA PHE A 22 8.47 3.34 -16.91
C PHE A 22 9.22 3.86 -18.16
N SER A 23 8.91 3.34 -19.36
CA SER A 23 9.71 3.59 -20.58
C SER A 23 9.22 4.72 -21.47
N SER A 24 8.21 5.52 -21.09
CA SER A 24 7.67 6.62 -21.92
C SER A 24 7.85 7.98 -21.23
N PRO A 25 9.01 8.64 -21.38
CA PRO A 25 9.36 9.74 -20.48
C PRO A 25 8.63 11.06 -20.72
N SER A 26 8.28 11.46 -21.95
CA SER A 26 7.90 12.86 -22.17
C SER A 26 6.40 13.19 -22.07
N ASN A 27 5.51 12.31 -22.49
CA ASN A 27 4.06 12.59 -22.46
C ASN A 27 3.42 12.25 -21.10
N SER A 28 3.95 11.24 -20.41
CA SER A 28 3.41 10.81 -19.12
C SER A 28 3.75 11.79 -17.98
N GLN A 29 4.92 12.43 -18.02
CA GLN A 29 5.31 13.44 -17.02
C GLN A 29 4.43 14.69 -17.13
N ASN A 30 4.04 15.08 -18.35
CA ASN A 30 3.17 16.24 -18.55
C ASN A 30 1.74 15.97 -18.04
N LEU A 31 1.22 14.74 -18.22
CA LEU A 31 -0.08 14.34 -17.67
C LEU A 31 -0.05 14.24 -16.14
N ASP A 32 0.99 13.63 -15.59
CA ASP A 32 1.23 13.47 -14.15
C ASP A 32 1.23 14.84 -13.45
N PHE A 33 1.95 15.80 -14.00
CA PHE A 33 1.98 17.17 -13.51
C PHE A 33 0.61 17.87 -13.64
N LYS A 34 -0.06 17.78 -14.81
CA LYS A 34 -1.37 18.44 -15.03
C LYS A 34 -2.44 17.97 -14.05
N ILE A 35 -2.53 16.65 -13.81
CA ILE A 35 -3.46 16.07 -12.86
C ILE A 35 -3.12 16.55 -11.45
N LEU A 36 -1.84 16.50 -11.05
CA LEU A 36 -1.41 16.96 -9.74
C LEU A 36 -1.73 18.44 -9.52
N LYS A 37 -1.40 19.29 -10.50
CA LYS A 37 -1.65 20.74 -10.44
C LYS A 37 -3.14 21.03 -10.22
N SER A 38 -4.02 20.38 -10.97
CA SER A 38 -5.47 20.53 -10.81
C SER A 38 -5.93 20.15 -9.39
N ILE A 39 -5.43 19.04 -8.84
CA ILE A 39 -5.78 18.58 -7.50
C ILE A 39 -5.21 19.50 -6.41
N ASN A 40 -3.95 19.93 -6.55
CA ASN A 40 -3.28 20.77 -5.55
C ASN A 40 -3.86 22.19 -5.52
N HIS A 41 -4.20 22.75 -6.68
CA HIS A 41 -4.85 24.07 -6.78
C HIS A 41 -6.29 24.09 -6.23
N ALA A 42 -6.94 22.94 -6.07
CA ALA A 42 -8.23 22.83 -5.39
C ALA A 42 -8.11 22.88 -3.85
N TYR A 43 -6.92 23.19 -3.32
CA TYR A 43 -6.68 23.24 -1.88
C TYR A 43 -7.55 24.32 -1.21
N THR A 44 -8.17 23.91 -0.10
CA THR A 44 -8.84 24.81 0.84
C THR A 44 -8.33 24.55 2.26
N PRO A 45 -8.35 25.53 3.18
CA PRO A 45 -7.92 25.30 4.56
C PRO A 45 -8.67 24.16 5.24
N THR A 46 -9.99 24.07 5.06
CA THR A 46 -10.83 22.98 5.59
C THR A 46 -10.45 21.63 4.97
N GLY A 47 -10.30 21.56 3.65
CA GLY A 47 -9.82 20.37 2.95
C GLY A 47 -8.42 19.95 3.41
N GLY A 48 -7.55 20.94 3.66
CA GLY A 48 -6.22 20.72 4.22
C GLY A 48 -6.25 20.01 5.58
N ILE A 49 -7.14 20.44 6.49
CA ILE A 49 -7.34 19.78 7.80
C ILE A 49 -7.82 18.33 7.60
N VAL A 50 -8.85 18.13 6.77
CA VAL A 50 -9.43 16.80 6.50
C VAL A 50 -8.36 15.85 5.94
N PHE A 51 -7.67 16.25 4.86
CA PHE A 51 -6.69 15.39 4.22
C PHE A 51 -5.39 15.19 5.02
N LYS A 52 -5.00 16.15 5.88
CA LYS A 52 -3.93 15.94 6.86
C LYS A 52 -4.35 14.91 7.92
N THR A 53 -5.59 14.96 8.41
CA THR A 53 -6.10 13.97 9.37
C THR A 53 -6.14 12.58 8.76
N ILE A 54 -6.65 12.45 7.51
CA ILE A 54 -6.68 11.19 6.78
C ILE A 54 -5.26 10.62 6.59
N THR A 55 -4.31 11.43 6.12
CA THR A 55 -2.94 10.94 5.91
C THR A 55 -2.22 10.61 7.22
N ASN A 56 -2.49 11.32 8.30
CA ASN A 56 -1.90 11.07 9.61
C ASN A 56 -2.47 9.81 10.29
N SER A 57 -3.64 9.32 9.87
CA SER A 57 -4.23 8.08 10.38
C SER A 57 -3.46 6.83 9.94
N ILE A 58 -2.51 6.96 9.01
CA ILE A 58 -1.78 5.81 8.46
C ILE A 58 -1.02 5.02 9.53
N ASN A 59 -0.25 5.69 10.39
CA ASN A 59 0.53 5.03 11.43
C ASN A 59 -0.36 4.39 12.51
N PRO A 60 -1.32 5.09 13.14
CA PRO A 60 -2.19 4.48 14.13
C PRO A 60 -3.02 3.32 13.56
N ILE A 61 -3.48 3.37 12.31
CA ILE A 61 -4.24 2.27 11.72
C ILE A 61 -3.33 1.11 11.32
N SER A 62 -2.27 1.36 10.54
CA SER A 62 -1.44 0.28 10.00
C SER A 62 -0.58 -0.42 11.05
N LEU A 63 -0.20 0.25 12.12
CA LEU A 63 0.55 -0.34 13.24
C LEU A 63 -0.37 -0.77 14.38
N GLY A 64 -1.41 0.00 14.67
CA GLY A 64 -2.35 -0.30 15.73
C GLY A 64 -3.23 -1.51 15.45
N LEU A 65 -3.61 -1.73 14.19
CA LEU A 65 -4.45 -2.87 13.81
C LEU A 65 -3.82 -4.23 14.12
N PRO A 66 -2.58 -4.55 13.69
CA PRO A 66 -1.95 -5.83 14.06
C PRO A 66 -1.74 -5.95 15.59
N VAL A 67 -1.40 -4.86 16.28
CA VAL A 67 -1.28 -4.87 17.73
C VAL A 67 -2.62 -5.17 18.40
N GLY A 68 -3.69 -4.53 17.99
CA GLY A 68 -5.05 -4.77 18.49
C GLY A 68 -5.51 -6.21 18.25
N LEU A 69 -5.27 -6.76 17.05
CA LEU A 69 -5.56 -8.15 16.72
C LEU A 69 -4.74 -9.13 17.58
N PHE A 70 -3.47 -8.82 17.82
CA PHE A 70 -2.62 -9.65 18.69
C PHE A 70 -3.16 -9.70 20.12
N ILE A 71 -3.42 -8.54 20.71
CA ILE A 71 -3.94 -8.44 22.10
C ILE A 71 -5.31 -9.12 22.19
N GLY A 72 -6.24 -8.79 21.28
CA GLY A 72 -7.57 -9.40 21.25
C GLY A 72 -7.53 -10.90 21.07
N GLY A 73 -6.64 -11.41 20.21
CA GLY A 73 -6.43 -12.83 19.97
C GLY A 73 -5.85 -13.56 21.21
N LYS A 74 -4.96 -12.90 21.96
CA LYS A 74 -4.43 -13.45 23.23
C LYS A 74 -5.50 -13.51 24.31
N VAL A 75 -6.26 -12.43 24.48
CA VAL A 75 -7.33 -12.34 25.50
C VAL A 75 -8.45 -13.36 25.21
N SER A 76 -8.89 -13.45 23.94
CA SER A 76 -9.94 -14.40 23.52
C SER A 76 -9.44 -15.83 23.29
N LYS A 77 -8.14 -16.12 23.50
CA LYS A 77 -7.50 -17.40 23.19
C LYS A 77 -7.69 -17.84 21.73
N ASN A 78 -7.90 -16.89 20.82
CA ASN A 78 -8.10 -17.12 19.39
C ASN A 78 -6.73 -17.14 18.66
N LYS A 79 -6.21 -18.35 18.43
CA LYS A 79 -4.91 -18.55 17.76
C LYS A 79 -4.89 -18.04 16.32
N GLU A 80 -6.03 -18.08 15.62
CA GLU A 80 -6.13 -17.58 14.25
C GLU A 80 -5.98 -16.05 14.20
N MET A 81 -6.63 -15.33 15.11
CA MET A 81 -6.50 -13.88 15.23
C MET A 81 -5.07 -13.44 15.55
N VAL A 82 -4.37 -14.19 16.42
CA VAL A 82 -2.93 -13.98 16.67
C VAL A 82 -2.10 -14.21 15.40
N TRP A 83 -2.38 -15.27 14.65
CA TRP A 83 -1.68 -15.57 13.40
C TRP A 83 -1.91 -14.48 12.35
N ASN A 84 -3.15 -14.02 12.21
CA ASN A 84 -3.52 -12.93 11.31
C ASN A 84 -2.81 -11.60 11.66
N SER A 85 -2.59 -11.34 12.95
CA SER A 85 -1.84 -10.15 13.40
C SER A 85 -0.39 -10.17 12.91
N PHE A 86 0.27 -11.33 12.99
CA PHE A 86 1.64 -11.50 12.48
C PHE A 86 1.69 -11.37 10.95
N GLU A 87 0.69 -11.86 10.25
CA GLU A 87 0.61 -11.73 8.79
C GLU A 87 0.52 -10.26 8.37
N ILE A 88 -0.37 -9.47 8.98
CA ILE A 88 -0.52 -8.04 8.68
C ILE A 88 0.77 -7.28 9.03
N ALA A 89 1.36 -7.54 10.20
CA ALA A 89 2.61 -6.91 10.61
C ALA A 89 3.76 -7.22 9.63
N SER A 90 3.87 -8.48 9.20
CA SER A 90 4.88 -8.91 8.21
C SER A 90 4.66 -8.25 6.84
N ALA A 91 3.42 -8.18 6.37
CA ALA A 91 3.09 -7.50 5.12
C ALA A 91 3.48 -6.02 5.16
N THR A 92 3.19 -5.34 6.27
CA THR A 92 3.56 -3.94 6.48
C THR A 92 5.08 -3.75 6.51
N ALA A 93 5.82 -4.63 7.20
CA ALA A 93 7.28 -4.57 7.28
C ALA A 93 7.93 -4.83 5.91
N ILE A 94 7.52 -5.88 5.21
CA ILE A 94 7.99 -6.23 3.86
C ILE A 94 7.71 -5.07 2.89
N ASN A 95 6.51 -4.51 2.92
CA ASN A 95 6.15 -3.34 2.12
C ASN A 95 7.06 -2.14 2.43
N GLY A 96 7.38 -1.88 3.69
CA GLY A 96 8.29 -0.82 4.11
C GLY A 96 9.70 -0.99 3.52
N VAL A 97 10.22 -2.21 3.54
CA VAL A 97 11.54 -2.54 2.95
C VAL A 97 11.54 -2.29 1.44
N PHE A 98 10.55 -2.80 0.71
CA PHE A 98 10.46 -2.57 -0.75
C PHE A 98 10.26 -1.10 -1.10
N THR A 99 9.40 -0.39 -0.36
CA THR A 99 9.17 1.05 -0.55
C THR A 99 10.47 1.85 -0.37
N SER A 100 11.22 1.57 0.70
CA SER A 100 12.48 2.24 0.99
C SER A 100 13.56 1.91 -0.05
N GLY A 101 13.66 0.63 -0.45
CA GLY A 101 14.56 0.19 -1.51
C GLY A 101 14.30 0.90 -2.83
N LEU A 102 13.05 0.98 -3.27
CA LEU A 102 12.68 1.69 -4.50
C LEU A 102 12.94 3.20 -4.41
N LYS A 103 12.69 3.83 -3.26
CA LYS A 103 13.04 5.25 -3.05
C LYS A 103 14.54 5.50 -3.24
N LEU A 104 15.36 4.65 -2.65
CA LEU A 104 16.83 4.74 -2.73
C LEU A 104 17.40 4.34 -4.09
N SER A 105 16.64 3.65 -4.94
CA SER A 105 17.08 3.26 -6.29
C SER A 105 16.67 4.27 -7.36
N ILE A 106 15.47 4.86 -7.23
CA ILE A 106 14.87 5.69 -8.29
C ILE A 106 15.17 7.17 -8.12
N HIS A 107 15.34 7.65 -6.88
CA HIS A 107 15.72 9.03 -6.53
C HIS A 107 14.81 10.11 -7.15
N ARG A 108 13.52 9.83 -7.42
CA ARG A 108 12.61 10.80 -8.02
C ARG A 108 12.42 12.01 -7.11
N GLU A 109 12.62 13.20 -7.66
CA GLU A 109 12.34 14.45 -6.95
C GLU A 109 10.84 14.62 -6.69
N ARG A 110 10.53 15.38 -5.64
CA ARG A 110 9.14 15.67 -5.29
C ARG A 110 8.58 16.81 -6.12
N PRO A 111 7.24 16.81 -6.38
CA PRO A 111 6.62 17.80 -7.24
C PRO A 111 6.85 19.25 -6.77
N PHE A 112 6.82 19.51 -5.47
CA PHE A 112 7.07 20.86 -4.92
C PHE A 112 8.54 21.30 -5.00
N VAL A 113 9.47 20.42 -5.36
CA VAL A 113 10.87 20.74 -5.66
C VAL A 113 11.04 21.02 -7.14
N THR A 114 10.46 20.18 -8.01
CA THR A 114 10.57 20.31 -9.46
C THR A 114 9.71 21.45 -10.02
N TYR A 115 8.54 21.72 -9.42
CA TYR A 115 7.55 22.70 -9.86
C TYR A 115 7.21 23.68 -8.73
N GLN A 116 8.21 24.43 -8.26
CA GLN A 116 8.12 25.30 -7.09
C GLN A 116 7.08 26.41 -7.23
N ASP A 117 6.91 26.94 -8.45
CA ASP A 117 5.96 28.02 -8.74
C ASP A 117 4.51 27.52 -8.91
N ASP A 118 4.34 26.23 -9.18
CA ASP A 118 3.04 25.66 -9.53
C ASP A 118 2.46 24.75 -8.45
N ILE A 119 3.29 24.12 -7.61
CA ILE A 119 2.85 23.14 -6.62
C ILE A 119 3.21 23.58 -5.21
N THR A 120 2.19 23.83 -4.43
CA THR A 120 2.37 24.21 -3.03
C THR A 120 2.40 22.97 -2.11
N LYS A 121 3.44 22.92 -1.26
CA LYS A 121 3.61 21.87 -0.26
C LYS A 121 2.81 22.18 1.01
N TYR A 122 1.81 21.35 1.31
CA TYR A 122 0.97 21.51 2.51
C TYR A 122 1.21 20.45 3.59
N SER A 123 2.15 19.52 3.41
CA SER A 123 2.44 18.46 4.38
C SER A 123 3.93 18.17 4.49
N VAL A 124 4.33 17.59 5.61
CA VAL A 124 5.70 17.08 5.79
C VAL A 124 5.96 15.96 4.79
N ALA A 125 7.14 15.98 4.20
CA ALA A 125 7.58 15.00 3.23
C ALA A 125 9.05 14.65 3.50
N GLY A 126 9.38 13.36 3.42
CA GLY A 126 10.76 12.87 3.52
C GLY A 126 11.54 13.07 2.22
N SER A 127 12.54 12.22 1.93
CA SER A 127 13.47 12.36 0.81
C SER A 127 12.79 12.28 -0.57
N TYR A 128 12.80 11.11 -1.17
CA TYR A 128 12.36 10.88 -2.56
C TYR A 128 10.85 10.69 -2.72
N SER A 129 10.35 11.01 -3.92
CA SER A 129 8.92 10.96 -4.21
C SER A 129 8.42 9.54 -4.48
N PHE A 130 9.12 8.76 -5.29
CA PHE A 130 8.65 7.47 -5.79
C PHE A 130 9.17 6.27 -4.97
N PRO A 131 8.31 5.28 -4.69
CA PRO A 131 6.85 5.36 -4.70
C PRO A 131 6.29 6.07 -3.45
N SER A 132 4.98 6.37 -3.43
CA SER A 132 4.33 6.97 -2.27
C SER A 132 4.24 5.98 -1.10
N GLY A 133 5.00 6.25 -0.02
CA GLY A 133 5.06 5.35 1.15
C GLY A 133 3.75 5.29 1.94
N HIS A 134 3.05 6.43 2.12
CA HIS A 134 1.74 6.44 2.78
C HIS A 134 0.71 5.63 2.00
N THR A 135 0.67 5.81 0.67
CA THR A 135 -0.24 5.04 -0.18
C THR A 135 0.08 3.55 -0.14
N SER A 136 1.36 3.20 -0.27
CA SER A 136 1.82 1.82 -0.24
C SER A 136 1.45 1.12 1.08
N MET A 137 1.67 1.78 2.22
CA MET A 137 1.30 1.25 3.53
C MET A 137 -0.22 1.12 3.69
N ALA A 138 -1.00 2.12 3.24
CA ALA A 138 -2.46 2.08 3.31
C ALA A 138 -3.05 0.93 2.49
N PHE A 139 -2.59 0.75 1.25
CA PHE A 139 -3.03 -0.35 0.39
C PHE A 139 -2.54 -1.72 0.89
N SER A 140 -1.35 -1.80 1.48
CA SER A 140 -0.88 -3.02 2.15
C SER A 140 -1.82 -3.41 3.30
N THR A 141 -2.17 -2.46 4.17
CA THR A 141 -3.09 -2.70 5.29
C THR A 141 -4.48 -3.10 4.80
N ALA A 142 -5.04 -2.34 3.86
CA ALA A 142 -6.37 -2.61 3.31
C ALA A 142 -6.45 -3.99 2.63
N THR A 143 -5.43 -4.35 1.85
CA THR A 143 -5.37 -5.65 1.17
C THR A 143 -5.22 -6.80 2.17
N SER A 144 -4.32 -6.67 3.14
CA SER A 144 -4.12 -7.71 4.17
C SER A 144 -5.40 -7.99 4.95
N VAL A 145 -6.09 -6.94 5.41
CA VAL A 145 -7.36 -7.08 6.13
C VAL A 145 -8.44 -7.70 5.24
N SER A 146 -8.52 -7.28 3.97
CA SER A 146 -9.51 -7.80 3.02
C SER A 146 -9.30 -9.29 2.69
N LEU A 147 -8.05 -9.74 2.63
CA LEU A 147 -7.72 -11.15 2.40
C LEU A 147 -8.05 -12.04 3.62
N LEU A 148 -7.83 -11.53 4.82
CA LEU A 148 -8.05 -12.25 6.07
C LEU A 148 -9.52 -12.21 6.53
N TYR A 149 -10.22 -11.15 6.22
CA TYR A 149 -11.62 -10.92 6.59
C TYR A 149 -12.44 -10.51 5.35
N PRO A 150 -12.74 -11.46 4.41
CA PRO A 150 -13.31 -11.17 3.09
C PRO A 150 -14.82 -10.87 3.15
N LYS A 151 -15.18 -9.81 3.89
CA LYS A 151 -16.54 -9.32 4.02
C LYS A 151 -16.64 -7.93 3.43
N TRP A 152 -17.68 -7.65 2.63
CA TRP A 152 -17.83 -6.40 1.89
C TRP A 152 -17.76 -5.16 2.80
N TYR A 153 -18.33 -5.24 4.01
CA TYR A 153 -18.33 -4.16 4.99
C TYR A 153 -16.96 -3.93 5.66
N ILE A 154 -15.96 -4.77 5.39
CA ILE A 154 -14.56 -4.58 5.73
C ILE A 154 -13.78 -4.11 4.51
N ILE A 155 -13.97 -4.76 3.36
CA ILE A 155 -13.24 -4.48 2.12
C ILE A 155 -13.51 -3.05 1.66
N VAL A 156 -14.78 -2.65 1.56
CA VAL A 156 -15.14 -1.35 1.01
C VAL A 156 -14.59 -0.19 1.86
N PRO A 157 -14.80 -0.12 3.18
CA PRO A 157 -14.21 0.95 3.99
C PRO A 157 -12.67 0.96 3.98
N ALA A 158 -12.03 -0.22 3.97
CA ALA A 158 -10.58 -0.32 3.95
C ALA A 158 -9.98 0.29 2.66
N TYR A 159 -10.54 -0.03 1.50
CA TYR A 159 -10.06 0.52 0.22
C TYR A 159 -10.49 1.99 0.01
N LEU A 160 -11.64 2.42 0.51
CA LEU A 160 -12.01 3.84 0.53
C LEU A 160 -11.02 4.66 1.36
N TRP A 161 -10.66 4.17 2.54
CA TRP A 161 -9.63 4.80 3.36
C TRP A 161 -8.27 4.83 2.64
N ALA A 162 -7.82 3.71 2.08
CA ALA A 162 -6.54 3.64 1.38
C ALA A 162 -6.51 4.58 0.15
N GLY A 163 -7.59 4.64 -0.62
CA GLY A 163 -7.75 5.57 -1.74
C GLY A 163 -7.72 7.04 -1.29
N SER A 164 -8.42 7.34 -0.17
CA SER A 164 -8.42 8.68 0.43
C SER A 164 -7.03 9.10 0.93
N VAL A 165 -6.25 8.16 1.49
CA VAL A 165 -4.83 8.40 1.83
C VAL A 165 -4.04 8.70 0.56
N GLY A 166 -4.19 7.92 -0.51
CA GLY A 166 -3.52 8.17 -1.80
C GLY A 166 -3.86 9.55 -2.37
N TYR A 167 -5.14 9.89 -2.42
CA TYR A 167 -5.61 11.20 -2.87
C TYR A 167 -5.04 12.34 -2.03
N SER A 168 -5.00 12.19 -0.71
CA SER A 168 -4.46 13.20 0.21
C SER A 168 -3.01 13.57 -0.12
N ARG A 169 -2.19 12.63 -0.62
CA ARG A 169 -0.79 12.90 -0.95
C ARG A 169 -0.63 13.81 -2.17
N MET A 170 -1.55 13.69 -3.12
CA MET A 170 -1.62 14.60 -4.28
C MET A 170 -2.19 15.96 -3.86
N TYR A 171 -3.30 15.96 -3.12
CA TYR A 171 -3.93 17.18 -2.64
C TYR A 171 -2.99 18.05 -1.80
N LEU A 172 -2.15 17.43 -0.98
CA LEU A 172 -1.14 18.11 -0.16
C LEU A 172 0.18 18.41 -0.91
N GLY A 173 0.25 18.17 -2.22
CA GLY A 173 1.34 18.55 -3.10
C GLY A 173 2.64 17.78 -2.91
N VAL A 174 2.63 16.59 -2.33
CA VAL A 174 3.85 15.87 -1.93
C VAL A 174 4.20 14.65 -2.79
N HIS A 175 3.27 14.19 -3.64
CA HIS A 175 3.46 13.05 -4.54
C HIS A 175 2.73 13.26 -5.88
N TYR A 176 3.32 12.74 -6.95
CA TYR A 176 2.67 12.63 -8.25
C TYR A 176 1.60 11.53 -8.27
N PRO A 177 0.60 11.59 -9.18
CA PRO A 177 -0.35 10.50 -9.42
C PRO A 177 0.31 9.14 -9.65
N THR A 178 1.40 9.08 -10.41
CA THR A 178 2.15 7.84 -10.68
C THR A 178 2.84 7.29 -9.43
N ASP A 179 3.31 8.13 -8.50
CA ASP A 179 3.84 7.68 -7.21
C ASP A 179 2.77 7.00 -6.36
N VAL A 180 1.56 7.57 -6.41
CA VAL A 180 0.38 7.04 -5.69
C VAL A 180 -0.05 5.71 -6.29
N LEU A 181 -0.14 5.61 -7.62
CA LEU A 181 -0.49 4.37 -8.31
C LEU A 181 0.54 3.27 -8.04
N ALA A 182 1.83 3.59 -8.18
CA ALA A 182 2.91 2.65 -7.88
C ALA A 182 2.90 2.20 -6.41
N GLY A 183 2.63 3.12 -5.48
CA GLY A 183 2.46 2.80 -4.07
C GLY A 183 1.28 1.84 -3.84
N ALA A 184 0.13 2.09 -4.46
CA ALA A 184 -1.04 1.22 -4.36
C ALA A 184 -0.75 -0.20 -4.87
N LEU A 185 -0.11 -0.31 -6.04
CA LEU A 185 0.28 -1.60 -6.62
C LEU A 185 1.31 -2.34 -5.75
N LEU A 186 2.32 -1.63 -5.23
CA LEU A 186 3.33 -2.21 -4.36
C LEU A 186 2.72 -2.73 -3.05
N GLY A 187 1.90 -1.91 -2.38
CA GLY A 187 1.24 -2.31 -1.14
C GLY A 187 0.31 -3.50 -1.32
N THR A 188 -0.48 -3.51 -2.38
CA THR A 188 -1.35 -4.64 -2.74
C THR A 188 -0.52 -5.90 -3.04
N GLY A 189 0.51 -5.77 -3.88
CA GLY A 189 1.35 -6.90 -4.30
C GLY A 189 2.11 -7.55 -3.15
N THR A 190 2.71 -6.75 -2.26
CA THR A 190 3.43 -7.25 -1.08
C THR A 190 2.50 -7.99 -0.11
N SER A 191 1.28 -7.48 0.09
CA SER A 191 0.28 -8.14 0.95
C SER A 191 -0.21 -9.46 0.37
N ILE A 192 -0.49 -9.51 -0.93
CA ILE A 192 -0.87 -10.76 -1.61
C ILE A 192 0.28 -11.78 -1.49
N GLY A 193 1.52 -11.37 -1.77
CA GLY A 193 2.69 -12.24 -1.64
C GLY A 193 2.87 -12.78 -0.22
N THR A 194 2.73 -11.92 0.78
CA THR A 194 2.82 -12.30 2.20
C THR A 194 1.70 -13.28 2.59
N HIS A 195 0.47 -13.04 2.15
CA HIS A 195 -0.66 -13.93 2.39
C HIS A 195 -0.42 -15.35 1.83
N TYR A 196 0.09 -15.47 0.61
CA TYR A 196 0.45 -16.76 0.04
C TYR A 196 1.57 -17.45 0.82
N LEU A 197 2.58 -16.71 1.27
CA LEU A 197 3.68 -17.23 2.08
C LEU A 197 3.16 -17.75 3.44
N PHE A 198 2.32 -16.99 4.13
CA PHE A 198 1.75 -17.40 5.40
C PHE A 198 0.85 -18.63 5.26
N ASN A 199 0.04 -18.71 4.23
CA ASN A 199 -0.76 -19.90 3.93
C ASN A 199 0.08 -21.13 3.62
N TYR A 200 1.20 -20.98 2.92
CA TYR A 200 2.16 -22.07 2.67
C TYR A 200 2.77 -22.58 3.98
N ILE A 201 3.25 -21.67 4.84
CA ILE A 201 3.84 -22.01 6.16
C ILE A 201 2.81 -22.74 7.03
N LYS A 202 1.57 -22.23 7.10
CA LYS A 202 0.47 -22.84 7.87
C LYS A 202 0.18 -24.28 7.41
N LYS A 203 0.11 -24.51 6.09
CA LYS A 203 -0.10 -25.86 5.52
C LYS A 203 1.04 -26.82 5.86
N LYS A 204 2.29 -26.38 5.73
CA LYS A 204 3.48 -27.20 6.03
C LYS A 204 3.50 -27.59 7.52
N ARG A 205 3.20 -26.66 8.41
CA ARG A 205 3.13 -26.91 9.87
C ARG A 205 2.08 -27.98 10.20
N THR A 206 0.86 -27.85 9.68
CA THR A 206 -0.23 -28.81 9.91
C THR A 206 0.10 -30.20 9.33
N ALA A 207 0.82 -30.28 8.19
CA ALA A 207 1.25 -31.55 7.63
C ALA A 207 2.27 -32.25 8.50
N ASN A 208 3.25 -31.50 9.06
CA ASN A 208 4.27 -32.05 9.95
C ASN A 208 3.67 -32.55 11.28
N GLU A 209 2.70 -31.80 11.85
CA GLU A 209 2.00 -32.23 13.07
C GLU A 209 1.23 -33.55 12.88
N LYS A 210 0.69 -33.82 11.68
CA LYS A 210 0.00 -35.09 11.36
C LYS A 210 0.94 -36.27 11.15
N VAL A 211 2.20 -36.04 10.84
CA VAL A 211 3.20 -37.11 10.63
C VAL A 211 3.83 -37.54 11.96
N MET A 212 3.76 -36.71 12.99
CA MET A 212 4.32 -36.96 14.33
C MET A 212 3.31 -37.61 15.30
N LEU A 213 2.06 -37.81 14.89
CA LEU A 213 1.00 -38.54 15.63
C LEU A 213 0.76 -39.91 15.02
#